data_968e10e09a5d0b69ebc8909f36392378
#
_entry.id   968e10e09a5d0b69ebc8909f36392378
#
_cell.length_a   1.000
_cell.length_b   1.000
_cell.length_c   1.000
_cell.angle_alpha   90.00
_cell.angle_beta   90.00
_cell.angle_gamma   90.00
#
_symmetry.space_group_name_H-M   'P 1'
#
loop_
_entity.id
_entity.type
_entity.pdbx_description
1 polymer ?
#
loop_
_entity_poly.entity_id
_entity_poly.type
_entity_poly.pdbx_seq_one_letter_code
_entity_poly.pdbx_strand_id
1 'polypeptide(L)'
;MSKVTILQIGHENWMNRLKIPKNITWIYLRAGLASDILARMEQEKIKSFDAVLVDDPLALWLLSDLRDYLPPYTIFYDEAIKIDDPRVKQFIKEMCAVPIDFSHPQELLRILSKALFSGQYGDKLFPFQIQVQPRFKGKVTYNGHENMCLEGEYGSSFRPLLNWSYNIRVDKDRPVELWLEFEKEETCQCQLVLRVIPEGAVTDIAKTVIVSEEEMHEGAIVLDQEMTYMISATLEAKGKGRLTVGNLHQRWTRFQFGKYLLGGGILHDKRRQELNYFFHPGDFKPPLSVYFAGFRPAEGFEGYWMMRSMGTPFLLFSDPRLLGGAFYMGSDELEQGVRDTIQHYLDYLGFDQNQLIFSGMSMGTYPSLYYGADFEPHAIIVAKPLT
;
A
#
# COMPACT_ATOMS: atom_id res chain seq x y z
N MET A 1 -11.53 -13.45 10.20
CA MET A 1 -11.77 -12.18 9.45
C MET A 1 -12.32 -11.12 10.38
N SER A 2 -11.84 -9.88 10.29
CA SER A 2 -12.51 -8.73 10.91
C SER A 2 -13.89 -8.55 10.28
N LYS A 3 -14.89 -8.19 11.09
CA LYS A 3 -16.19 -7.80 10.56
C LYS A 3 -16.05 -6.47 9.83
N VAL A 4 -16.64 -6.37 8.66
CA VAL A 4 -16.65 -5.19 7.79
C VAL A 4 -18.09 -4.73 7.64
N THR A 5 -18.36 -3.46 7.89
CA THR A 5 -19.69 -2.88 7.72
C THR A 5 -19.72 -2.05 6.44
N ILE A 6 -20.53 -2.48 5.48
CA ILE A 6 -20.70 -1.82 4.19
C ILE A 6 -22.11 -1.26 4.07
N LEU A 7 -22.19 0.03 3.76
CA LEU A 7 -23.42 0.70 3.37
C LEU A 7 -23.49 0.76 1.84
N GLN A 8 -24.54 0.22 1.26
CA GLN A 8 -24.86 0.46 -0.16
C GLN A 8 -26.00 1.49 -0.26
N ILE A 9 -25.81 2.50 -1.07
CA ILE A 9 -26.84 3.46 -1.43
C ILE A 9 -27.02 3.44 -2.93
N GLY A 10 -28.19 3.00 -3.42
CA GLY A 10 -28.40 2.83 -4.85
C GLY A 10 -29.80 2.42 -5.25
N HIS A 11 -29.96 2.09 -6.54
CA HIS A 11 -31.25 1.72 -7.14
C HIS A 11 -31.73 0.33 -6.71
N GLU A 12 -30.83 -0.63 -6.63
CA GLU A 12 -31.11 -2.03 -6.28
C GLU A 12 -30.25 -2.53 -5.14
N ASN A 13 -30.85 -3.28 -4.23
CA ASN A 13 -30.10 -3.96 -3.17
C ASN A 13 -29.33 -5.16 -3.73
N TRP A 14 -28.00 -5.09 -3.71
CA TRP A 14 -27.14 -6.16 -4.21
C TRP A 14 -27.33 -7.48 -3.44
N MET A 15 -27.81 -7.43 -2.21
CA MET A 15 -28.13 -8.63 -1.41
C MET A 15 -29.19 -9.53 -2.09
N ASN A 16 -30.03 -8.98 -2.95
CA ASN A 16 -31.07 -9.73 -3.66
C ASN A 16 -30.51 -10.63 -4.78
N ARG A 17 -29.31 -10.33 -5.29
CA ARG A 17 -28.72 -11.04 -6.45
C ARG A 17 -27.28 -11.54 -6.23
N LEU A 18 -26.61 -11.07 -5.18
CA LEU A 18 -25.21 -11.40 -4.92
C LEU A 18 -25.06 -12.16 -3.61
N LYS A 19 -24.04 -13.01 -3.56
CA LYS A 19 -23.64 -13.69 -2.33
C LYS A 19 -22.75 -12.77 -1.50
N ILE A 20 -23.30 -12.23 -0.40
CA ILE A 20 -22.52 -11.39 0.51
C ILE A 20 -21.53 -12.24 1.32
N PRO A 21 -20.24 -11.90 1.36
CA PRO A 21 -19.26 -12.58 2.19
C PRO A 21 -19.65 -12.57 3.67
N LYS A 22 -19.38 -13.67 4.38
CA LYS A 22 -19.83 -13.87 5.78
C LYS A 22 -19.30 -12.86 6.79
N ASN A 23 -18.18 -12.23 6.50
CA ASN A 23 -17.58 -11.21 7.34
C ASN A 23 -18.11 -9.78 7.05
N ILE A 24 -19.01 -9.63 6.07
CA ILE A 24 -19.62 -8.34 5.74
C ILE A 24 -20.99 -8.22 6.43
N THR A 25 -21.15 -7.17 7.21
CA THR A 25 -22.46 -6.66 7.62
C THR A 25 -22.94 -5.69 6.53
N TRP A 26 -24.00 -6.07 5.84
CA TRP A 26 -24.53 -5.33 4.70
C TRP A 26 -25.74 -4.51 5.09
N ILE A 27 -25.69 -3.22 4.78
CA ILE A 27 -26.79 -2.25 4.99
C ILE A 27 -27.11 -1.67 3.62
N TYR A 28 -28.38 -1.71 3.26
CA TYR A 28 -28.87 -1.12 2.01
C TYR A 28 -29.86 0.00 2.30
N LEU A 29 -29.67 1.10 1.61
CA LEU A 29 -30.63 2.20 1.57
C LEU A 29 -30.88 2.58 0.10
N ARG A 30 -32.12 2.70 -0.27
CA ARG A 30 -32.47 3.39 -1.50
C ARG A 30 -32.17 4.87 -1.29
N ALA A 31 -31.75 5.58 -2.36
CA ALA A 31 -31.44 7.02 -2.26
C ALA A 31 -32.55 7.76 -1.50
N GLY A 32 -32.23 8.14 -0.28
CA GLY A 32 -33.17 8.64 0.72
C GLY A 32 -32.61 9.81 1.52
N LEU A 33 -33.29 10.24 2.55
CA LEU A 33 -32.83 11.32 3.41
C LEU A 33 -31.69 10.84 4.32
N ALA A 34 -30.69 11.69 4.58
CA ALA A 34 -29.60 11.41 5.52
C ALA A 34 -30.11 11.02 6.93
N SER A 35 -31.26 11.58 7.34
CA SER A 35 -31.94 11.23 8.59
C SER A 35 -32.24 9.75 8.74
N ASP A 36 -32.59 9.05 7.65
CA ASP A 36 -32.90 7.62 7.67
C ASP A 36 -31.64 6.79 7.94
N ILE A 37 -30.49 7.25 7.41
CA ILE A 37 -29.20 6.63 7.65
C ILE A 37 -28.79 6.80 9.11
N LEU A 38 -28.89 8.01 9.66
CA LEU A 38 -28.56 8.31 11.05
C LEU A 38 -29.45 7.54 12.03
N ALA A 39 -30.77 7.51 11.79
CA ALA A 39 -31.71 6.76 12.62
C ALA A 39 -31.36 5.25 12.64
N ARG A 40 -30.96 4.71 11.50
CA ARG A 40 -30.57 3.32 11.40
C ARG A 40 -29.23 3.05 12.06
N MET A 41 -28.24 3.94 11.96
CA MET A 41 -26.98 3.83 12.68
C MET A 41 -27.20 3.76 14.20
N GLU A 42 -28.08 4.62 14.75
CA GLU A 42 -28.43 4.61 16.16
C GLU A 42 -29.11 3.28 16.57
N GLN A 43 -30.10 2.83 15.81
CA GLN A 43 -30.83 1.58 16.06
C GLN A 43 -29.91 0.36 16.05
N GLU A 44 -28.98 0.27 15.08
CA GLU A 44 -28.05 -0.84 14.90
C GLU A 44 -26.73 -0.63 15.65
N LYS A 45 -26.58 0.48 16.39
CA LYS A 45 -25.35 0.86 17.14
C LYS A 45 -24.10 0.93 16.25
N ILE A 46 -24.26 1.36 15.01
CA ILE A 46 -23.17 1.53 14.05
C ILE A 46 -22.51 2.88 14.30
N LYS A 47 -21.20 2.87 14.54
CA LYS A 47 -20.42 4.10 14.79
C LYS A 47 -19.82 4.70 13.52
N SER A 48 -19.52 3.85 12.54
CA SER A 48 -18.92 4.22 11.26
C SER A 48 -19.11 3.09 10.26
N PHE A 49 -18.95 3.38 8.97
CA PHE A 49 -18.89 2.39 7.91
C PHE A 49 -17.45 2.19 7.49
N ASP A 50 -17.07 0.92 7.21
CA ASP A 50 -15.76 0.59 6.63
C ASP A 50 -15.74 0.90 5.13
N ALA A 51 -16.91 0.87 4.48
CA ALA A 51 -17.09 1.32 3.11
C ALA A 51 -18.52 1.78 2.85
N VAL A 52 -18.66 2.72 1.92
CA VAL A 52 -19.94 3.13 1.34
C VAL A 52 -19.87 2.93 -0.16
N LEU A 53 -20.80 2.16 -0.73
CA LEU A 53 -20.90 1.91 -2.17
C LEU A 53 -22.07 2.74 -2.73
N VAL A 54 -21.81 3.51 -3.79
CA VAL A 54 -22.77 4.44 -4.36
C VAL A 54 -22.91 4.21 -5.85
N ASP A 55 -24.12 3.82 -6.30
CA ASP A 55 -24.48 3.69 -7.72
C ASP A 55 -25.54 4.73 -8.17
N ASP A 56 -25.81 5.73 -7.35
CA ASP A 56 -26.79 6.79 -7.62
C ASP A 56 -26.17 8.19 -7.38
N PRO A 57 -26.18 9.08 -8.39
CA PRO A 57 -25.59 10.42 -8.24
C PRO A 57 -26.26 11.27 -7.14
N LEU A 58 -27.56 11.07 -6.87
CA LEU A 58 -28.25 11.77 -5.78
C LEU A 58 -27.73 11.35 -4.41
N ALA A 59 -27.28 10.10 -4.27
CA ALA A 59 -26.73 9.59 -3.01
C ALA A 59 -25.40 10.27 -2.63
N LEU A 60 -24.58 10.62 -3.61
CA LEU A 60 -23.33 11.37 -3.35
C LEU A 60 -23.59 12.74 -2.72
N TRP A 61 -24.67 13.40 -3.13
CA TRP A 61 -25.08 14.68 -2.53
C TRP A 61 -25.55 14.50 -1.08
N LEU A 62 -26.33 13.43 -0.81
CA LEU A 62 -26.84 13.13 0.53
C LEU A 62 -25.73 12.74 1.51
N LEU A 63 -24.65 12.11 1.04
CA LEU A 63 -23.52 11.71 1.88
C LEU A 63 -22.76 12.91 2.49
N SER A 64 -22.90 14.12 1.93
CA SER A 64 -22.28 15.32 2.50
C SER A 64 -22.74 15.58 3.94
N ASP A 65 -23.98 15.21 4.29
CA ASP A 65 -24.53 15.34 5.63
C ASP A 65 -23.99 14.29 6.62
N LEU A 66 -23.33 13.25 6.10
CA LEU A 66 -22.74 12.16 6.88
C LEU A 66 -21.22 12.25 7.01
N ARG A 67 -20.63 13.35 6.59
CA ARG A 67 -19.17 13.55 6.54
C ARG A 67 -18.45 13.09 7.82
N ASP A 68 -18.98 13.45 8.98
CA ASP A 68 -18.35 13.18 10.28
C ASP A 68 -18.34 11.67 10.65
N TYR A 69 -19.14 10.87 9.96
CA TYR A 69 -19.26 9.42 10.15
C TYR A 69 -18.49 8.60 9.12
N LEU A 70 -17.89 9.27 8.12
CA LEU A 70 -17.23 8.64 6.98
C LEU A 70 -15.73 8.97 6.99
N PRO A 71 -14.87 7.99 7.22
CA PRO A 71 -13.43 8.22 7.03
C PRO A 71 -13.11 8.50 5.55
N PRO A 72 -12.07 9.29 5.26
CA PRO A 72 -11.56 9.43 3.90
C PRO A 72 -11.20 8.08 3.27
N TYR A 73 -11.30 7.98 1.94
CA TYR A 73 -11.02 6.76 1.16
C TYR A 73 -11.99 5.59 1.39
N THR A 74 -13.11 5.80 2.08
CA THR A 74 -14.10 4.75 2.31
C THR A 74 -15.34 4.86 1.44
N ILE A 75 -15.46 5.93 0.64
CA ILE A 75 -16.57 6.12 -0.30
C ILE A 75 -16.12 5.63 -1.67
N PHE A 76 -16.82 4.62 -2.17
CA PHE A 76 -16.62 4.05 -3.50
C PHE A 76 -17.87 4.31 -4.33
N TYR A 77 -17.72 4.94 -5.49
CA TYR A 77 -18.84 5.26 -6.36
C TYR A 77 -18.61 4.70 -7.76
N ASP A 78 -19.71 4.38 -8.45
CA ASP A 78 -19.63 3.86 -9.82
C ASP A 78 -18.99 4.92 -10.72
N GLU A 79 -17.91 4.57 -11.41
CA GLU A 79 -17.21 5.46 -12.34
C GLU A 79 -18.07 5.92 -13.52
N ALA A 80 -19.17 5.21 -13.82
CA ALA A 80 -20.16 5.62 -14.81
C ALA A 80 -21.01 6.84 -14.39
N ILE A 81 -20.98 7.21 -13.10
CA ILE A 81 -21.71 8.37 -12.59
C ILE A 81 -21.06 9.66 -13.11
N LYS A 82 -21.85 10.45 -13.85
CA LYS A 82 -21.46 11.82 -14.22
C LYS A 82 -21.69 12.78 -13.06
N ILE A 83 -20.62 13.43 -12.64
CA ILE A 83 -20.65 14.37 -11.54
C ILE A 83 -20.46 15.78 -12.08
N ASP A 84 -21.57 16.52 -12.15
CA ASP A 84 -21.57 17.90 -12.66
C ASP A 84 -21.68 18.95 -11.55
N ASP A 85 -22.36 18.63 -10.42
CA ASP A 85 -22.52 19.57 -9.28
C ASP A 85 -21.16 19.90 -8.63
N PRO A 86 -20.75 21.16 -8.57
CA PRO A 86 -19.48 21.57 -7.95
C PRO A 86 -19.36 21.19 -6.47
N ARG A 87 -20.47 21.12 -5.73
CA ARG A 87 -20.47 20.74 -4.30
C ARG A 87 -20.18 19.27 -4.13
N VAL A 88 -20.73 18.43 -5.02
CA VAL A 88 -20.42 16.98 -5.04
C VAL A 88 -18.96 16.75 -5.43
N LYS A 89 -18.44 17.50 -6.42
CA LYS A 89 -17.02 17.47 -6.77
C LYS A 89 -16.13 17.83 -5.58
N GLN A 90 -16.48 18.87 -4.86
CA GLN A 90 -15.75 19.29 -3.67
C GLN A 90 -15.83 18.23 -2.56
N PHE A 91 -17.02 17.67 -2.29
CA PHE A 91 -17.19 16.61 -1.31
C PHE A 91 -16.36 15.36 -1.65
N ILE A 92 -16.39 14.90 -2.91
CA ILE A 92 -15.56 13.78 -3.39
C ILE A 92 -14.07 14.05 -3.15
N LYS A 93 -13.63 15.27 -3.45
CA LYS A 93 -12.25 15.70 -3.23
C LYS A 93 -11.91 15.68 -1.74
N GLU A 94 -12.71 16.25 -0.89
CA GLU A 94 -12.51 16.33 0.56
C GLU A 94 -12.51 14.95 1.23
N MET A 95 -13.31 14.02 0.73
CA MET A 95 -13.41 12.65 1.24
C MET A 95 -12.44 11.67 0.56
N CYS A 96 -11.66 12.13 -0.43
CA CYS A 96 -10.84 11.25 -1.26
C CYS A 96 -11.65 10.05 -1.74
N ALA A 97 -12.90 10.28 -2.21
CA ALA A 97 -13.79 9.23 -2.68
C ALA A 97 -13.24 8.61 -3.98
N VAL A 98 -13.39 7.30 -4.13
CA VAL A 98 -12.72 6.51 -5.15
C VAL A 98 -13.73 6.05 -6.20
N PRO A 99 -13.55 6.42 -7.49
CA PRO A 99 -14.34 5.85 -8.58
C PRO A 99 -13.94 4.38 -8.80
N ILE A 100 -14.92 3.51 -9.02
CA ILE A 100 -14.70 2.07 -9.26
C ILE A 100 -15.70 1.59 -10.31
N ASP A 101 -15.28 0.64 -11.14
CA ASP A 101 -16.17 -0.10 -12.04
C ASP A 101 -17.07 -1.06 -11.23
N PHE A 102 -18.38 -0.85 -11.30
CA PHE A 102 -19.38 -1.71 -10.68
C PHE A 102 -19.91 -2.82 -11.61
N SER A 103 -19.31 -3.03 -12.78
CA SER A 103 -19.72 -4.06 -13.72
C SER A 103 -19.55 -5.49 -13.18
N HIS A 104 -18.59 -5.69 -12.26
CA HIS A 104 -18.29 -6.99 -11.63
C HIS A 104 -18.51 -6.97 -10.11
N PRO A 105 -19.74 -6.74 -9.60
CA PRO A 105 -19.98 -6.44 -8.20
C PRO A 105 -19.69 -7.62 -7.24
N GLN A 106 -19.82 -8.88 -7.69
CA GLN A 106 -19.47 -10.05 -6.86
C GLN A 106 -17.97 -10.13 -6.60
N GLU A 107 -17.15 -9.84 -7.59
CA GLU A 107 -15.70 -9.80 -7.42
C GLU A 107 -15.28 -8.59 -6.57
N LEU A 108 -15.90 -7.43 -6.78
CA LEU A 108 -15.68 -6.26 -5.94
C LEU A 108 -15.96 -6.56 -4.46
N LEU A 109 -17.07 -7.22 -4.14
CA LEU A 109 -17.39 -7.62 -2.76
C LEU A 109 -16.37 -8.61 -2.18
N ARG A 110 -15.89 -9.56 -2.99
CA ARG A 110 -14.81 -10.47 -2.59
C ARG A 110 -13.55 -9.72 -2.21
N ILE A 111 -13.14 -8.77 -3.05
CA ILE A 111 -11.94 -7.95 -2.82
C ILE A 111 -12.14 -7.06 -1.59
N LEU A 112 -13.24 -6.32 -1.48
CA LEU A 112 -13.52 -5.45 -0.34
C LEU A 112 -13.55 -6.23 0.99
N SER A 113 -14.10 -7.43 1.00
CA SER A 113 -14.13 -8.28 2.21
C SER A 113 -12.73 -8.61 2.77
N LYS A 114 -11.71 -8.54 1.92
CA LYS A 114 -10.31 -8.82 2.26
C LYS A 114 -9.46 -7.55 2.39
N ALA A 115 -9.79 -6.48 1.66
CA ALA A 115 -9.06 -5.21 1.66
C ALA A 115 -9.38 -4.32 2.86
N LEU A 116 -10.62 -4.38 3.36
CA LEU A 116 -11.11 -3.55 4.45
C LEU A 116 -10.80 -4.21 5.81
N PHE A 117 -9.60 -4.00 6.29
CA PHE A 117 -9.16 -4.48 7.59
C PHE A 117 -8.49 -3.36 8.39
N SER A 118 -8.55 -3.47 9.70
CA SER A 118 -7.79 -2.60 10.60
C SER A 118 -6.35 -3.06 10.72
N GLY A 119 -5.44 -2.09 10.94
CA GLY A 119 -4.03 -2.33 11.15
C GLY A 119 -3.20 -2.29 9.86
N GLN A 120 -1.93 -2.43 10.05
CA GLN A 120 -0.89 -2.40 9.01
C GLN A 120 0.05 -3.57 9.26
N TYR A 121 0.54 -4.19 8.20
CA TYR A 121 1.56 -5.22 8.28
C TYR A 121 2.43 -5.18 7.04
N GLY A 122 3.72 -5.18 7.26
CA GLY A 122 4.76 -5.42 6.28
C GLY A 122 6.00 -5.95 6.97
N ASP A 123 6.75 -6.75 6.25
CA ASP A 123 7.98 -7.39 6.68
C ASP A 123 8.84 -7.71 5.46
N LYS A 124 10.09 -8.11 5.65
CA LYS A 124 11.00 -8.45 4.56
C LYS A 124 11.96 -9.57 4.93
N LEU A 125 12.41 -10.27 3.91
CA LEU A 125 13.53 -11.19 3.96
C LEU A 125 14.79 -10.48 3.47
N PHE A 126 15.82 -10.48 4.31
CA PHE A 126 17.05 -9.73 4.06
C PHE A 126 18.02 -10.48 3.14
N PRO A 127 18.97 -9.78 2.48
CA PRO A 127 20.01 -10.41 1.66
C PRO A 127 20.87 -11.42 2.40
N PHE A 128 21.16 -11.22 3.69
CA PHE A 128 21.95 -12.16 4.50
C PHE A 128 21.22 -13.50 4.80
N GLN A 129 19.91 -13.56 4.52
CA GLN A 129 19.10 -14.78 4.62
C GLN A 129 19.06 -15.57 3.32
N ILE A 130 19.75 -15.08 2.29
CA ILE A 130 19.82 -15.73 0.98
C ILE A 130 20.88 -16.85 0.98
N GLN A 131 20.49 -17.99 0.44
CA GLN A 131 21.36 -19.15 0.19
C GLN A 131 21.59 -19.27 -1.31
N VAL A 132 22.84 -19.14 -1.73
CA VAL A 132 23.25 -19.32 -3.13
C VAL A 132 23.43 -20.81 -3.42
N GLN A 133 22.96 -21.27 -4.56
CA GLN A 133 23.07 -22.66 -4.98
C GLN A 133 24.55 -23.08 -5.13
N PRO A 134 24.99 -24.22 -4.57
CA PRO A 134 26.39 -24.64 -4.57
C PRO A 134 26.99 -24.86 -5.98
N ARG A 135 26.14 -25.03 -6.99
CA ARG A 135 26.54 -25.17 -8.39
C ARG A 135 26.98 -23.84 -9.03
N PHE A 136 26.59 -22.70 -8.47
CA PHE A 136 27.06 -21.40 -8.95
C PHE A 136 28.53 -21.24 -8.63
N LYS A 137 29.37 -20.96 -9.65
CA LYS A 137 30.84 -20.86 -9.53
C LYS A 137 31.33 -19.42 -9.71
N GLY A 138 30.43 -18.47 -9.82
CA GLY A 138 30.77 -17.06 -9.91
C GLY A 138 31.14 -16.44 -8.56
N LYS A 139 31.39 -15.14 -8.59
CA LYS A 139 31.69 -14.35 -7.41
C LYS A 139 30.39 -13.98 -6.69
N VAL A 140 30.37 -14.11 -5.37
CA VAL A 140 29.27 -13.69 -4.49
C VAL A 140 29.82 -12.66 -3.52
N THR A 141 29.17 -11.50 -3.45
CA THR A 141 29.52 -10.41 -2.53
C THR A 141 28.30 -9.98 -1.77
N TYR A 142 28.38 -9.92 -0.44
CA TYR A 142 27.35 -9.36 0.42
C TYR A 142 27.73 -7.94 0.82
N ASN A 143 26.89 -6.98 0.51
CA ASN A 143 27.05 -5.57 0.88
C ASN A 143 26.23 -5.26 2.12
N GLY A 144 26.66 -5.78 3.27
CA GLY A 144 25.97 -5.64 4.55
C GLY A 144 24.53 -6.15 4.49
N HIS A 145 23.58 -5.32 4.90
CA HIS A 145 22.15 -5.60 4.86
C HIS A 145 21.46 -5.03 3.60
N GLU A 146 22.20 -4.38 2.73
CA GLU A 146 21.66 -3.69 1.57
C GLU A 146 21.31 -4.66 0.43
N ASN A 147 22.30 -5.40 -0.03
CA ASN A 147 22.13 -6.31 -1.15
C ASN A 147 23.19 -7.42 -1.19
N MET A 148 22.91 -8.39 -2.03
CA MET A 148 23.86 -9.41 -2.45
C MET A 148 24.10 -9.29 -3.95
N CYS A 149 25.36 -9.26 -4.37
CA CYS A 149 25.76 -9.21 -5.76
C CYS A 149 26.35 -10.55 -6.20
N LEU A 150 25.86 -11.07 -7.33
CA LEU A 150 26.38 -12.26 -7.99
C LEU A 150 26.95 -11.87 -9.36
N GLU A 151 28.18 -12.30 -9.64
CA GLU A 151 28.85 -12.09 -10.94
C GLU A 151 29.30 -13.41 -11.49
N GLY A 152 28.83 -13.80 -12.69
CA GLY A 152 29.25 -15.07 -13.30
C GLY A 152 28.36 -15.55 -14.42
N GLU A 153 28.46 -16.84 -14.71
CA GLU A 153 27.64 -17.53 -15.70
C GLU A 153 26.51 -18.30 -15.00
N TYR A 154 25.30 -18.10 -15.46
CA TYR A 154 24.06 -18.72 -14.92
C TYR A 154 23.57 -19.89 -15.79
N GLY A 155 24.15 -20.07 -16.99
CA GLY A 155 23.79 -21.09 -17.96
C GLY A 155 22.83 -20.60 -19.05
N SER A 156 22.45 -21.52 -19.97
CA SER A 156 21.60 -21.17 -21.13
C SER A 156 20.10 -21.27 -20.89
N SER A 157 19.69 -21.82 -19.75
CA SER A 157 18.26 -21.94 -19.34
C SER A 157 18.08 -21.50 -17.91
N PHE A 158 16.86 -21.08 -17.55
CA PHE A 158 16.53 -20.75 -16.18
C PHE A 158 16.82 -21.94 -15.26
N ARG A 159 17.55 -21.67 -14.18
CA ARG A 159 17.89 -22.63 -13.13
C ARG A 159 17.88 -21.93 -11.79
N PRO A 160 17.52 -22.63 -10.70
CA PRO A 160 17.62 -22.11 -9.36
C PRO A 160 19.03 -21.56 -9.09
N LEU A 161 19.11 -20.27 -8.76
CA LEU A 161 20.35 -19.56 -8.43
C LEU A 161 20.45 -19.33 -6.92
N LEU A 162 19.37 -18.89 -6.32
CA LEU A 162 19.28 -18.62 -4.89
C LEU A 162 17.89 -18.88 -4.34
N ASN A 163 17.82 -19.08 -3.02
CA ASN A 163 16.57 -19.14 -2.26
C ASN A 163 16.75 -18.45 -0.91
N TRP A 164 15.64 -18.01 -0.31
CA TRP A 164 15.65 -17.49 1.05
C TRP A 164 15.54 -18.63 2.06
N SER A 165 16.22 -18.49 3.20
CA SER A 165 16.26 -19.50 4.28
C SER A 165 14.92 -19.67 4.98
N TYR A 166 14.02 -18.71 4.87
CA TYR A 166 12.73 -18.71 5.51
C TYR A 166 11.59 -18.65 4.50
N ASN A 167 10.54 -19.37 4.81
CA ASN A 167 9.28 -19.29 4.07
C ASN A 167 8.41 -18.16 4.63
N ILE A 168 7.64 -17.52 3.78
CA ILE A 168 6.68 -16.48 4.15
C ILE A 168 5.35 -17.15 4.50
N ARG A 169 4.84 -16.94 5.72
CA ARG A 169 3.53 -17.43 6.13
C ARG A 169 2.42 -16.47 5.67
N VAL A 170 1.38 -17.01 5.09
CA VAL A 170 0.19 -16.27 4.65
C VAL A 170 -1.06 -16.91 5.22
N ASP A 171 -1.82 -16.15 5.98
CA ASP A 171 -3.12 -16.59 6.49
C ASP A 171 -4.19 -16.43 5.41
N LYS A 172 -5.13 -17.40 5.34
CA LYS A 172 -6.21 -17.43 4.33
C LYS A 172 -7.03 -16.15 4.23
N ASP A 173 -7.10 -15.39 5.32
CA ASP A 173 -7.90 -14.17 5.42
C ASP A 173 -7.08 -12.88 5.25
N ARG A 174 -5.78 -13.02 4.92
CA ARG A 174 -4.83 -11.91 4.78
C ARG A 174 -3.95 -12.13 3.56
N PRO A 175 -4.49 -11.93 2.36
CA PRO A 175 -3.68 -11.99 1.16
C PRO A 175 -2.53 -11.01 1.24
N VAL A 176 -1.41 -11.38 0.63
CA VAL A 176 -0.19 -10.60 0.64
C VAL A 176 0.19 -10.16 -0.77
N GLU A 177 0.92 -9.06 -0.83
CA GLU A 177 1.68 -8.69 -2.01
C GLU A 177 3.18 -8.77 -1.68
N LEU A 178 3.95 -9.27 -2.66
CA LEU A 178 5.38 -9.48 -2.58
C LEU A 178 6.07 -8.66 -3.66
N TRP A 179 7.23 -8.10 -3.35
CA TRP A 179 8.11 -7.51 -4.38
C TRP A 179 9.57 -7.70 -3.99
N LEU A 180 10.40 -7.83 -5.02
CA LEU A 180 11.83 -8.04 -4.89
C LEU A 180 12.59 -6.78 -5.32
N GLU A 181 13.50 -6.32 -4.48
CA GLU A 181 14.51 -5.35 -4.90
C GLU A 181 15.58 -6.06 -5.72
N PHE A 182 15.79 -5.63 -6.96
CA PHE A 182 16.85 -6.21 -7.79
C PHE A 182 17.32 -5.26 -8.89
N GLU A 183 18.54 -5.51 -9.35
CA GLU A 183 19.15 -4.86 -10.50
C GLU A 183 20.03 -5.87 -11.23
N LYS A 184 20.10 -5.80 -12.55
CA LYS A 184 20.88 -6.72 -13.35
C LYS A 184 21.48 -6.08 -14.60
N GLU A 185 22.51 -6.70 -15.16
CA GLU A 185 22.99 -6.42 -16.51
C GLU A 185 22.05 -7.02 -17.57
N GLU A 186 22.00 -6.42 -18.75
CA GLU A 186 21.16 -6.88 -19.88
C GLU A 186 21.50 -8.30 -20.36
N THR A 187 22.74 -8.74 -20.13
CA THR A 187 23.27 -10.05 -20.57
C THR A 187 22.77 -11.22 -19.74
N CYS A 188 22.13 -10.98 -18.61
CA CYS A 188 21.46 -11.98 -17.80
C CYS A 188 19.97 -11.71 -17.69
N GLN A 189 19.20 -12.77 -17.41
CA GLN A 189 17.77 -12.72 -17.16
C GLN A 189 17.47 -13.46 -15.86
N CYS A 190 16.45 -13.02 -15.14
CA CYS A 190 15.99 -13.66 -13.91
C CYS A 190 14.47 -13.83 -13.90
N GLN A 191 13.99 -14.73 -13.05
CA GLN A 191 12.56 -14.91 -12.75
C GLN A 191 12.43 -15.36 -11.30
N LEU A 192 11.33 -14.93 -10.65
CA LEU A 192 11.02 -15.33 -9.28
C LEU A 192 10.03 -16.50 -9.29
N VAL A 193 10.38 -17.60 -8.64
CA VAL A 193 9.54 -18.78 -8.53
C VAL A 193 9.02 -18.88 -7.10
N LEU A 194 7.71 -18.74 -6.95
CA LEU A 194 6.99 -18.80 -5.68
C LEU A 194 6.22 -20.12 -5.59
N ARG A 195 6.55 -20.94 -4.59
CA ARG A 195 5.86 -22.21 -4.33
C ARG A 195 4.94 -22.05 -3.14
N VAL A 196 3.65 -22.27 -3.37
CA VAL A 196 2.61 -22.26 -2.35
C VAL A 196 2.53 -23.64 -1.71
N ILE A 197 2.86 -23.72 -0.43
CA ILE A 197 2.90 -24.96 0.35
C ILE A 197 1.78 -24.86 1.39
N PRO A 198 0.78 -25.74 1.36
CA PRO A 198 -0.30 -25.76 2.36
C PRO A 198 0.25 -25.91 3.78
N GLU A 199 -0.38 -25.27 4.75
CA GLU A 199 0.01 -25.40 6.16
C GLU A 199 -0.05 -26.87 6.61
N GLY A 200 1.03 -27.34 7.23
CA GLY A 200 1.16 -28.75 7.66
C GLY A 200 1.64 -29.71 6.58
N ALA A 201 1.73 -29.29 5.32
CA ALA A 201 2.34 -30.10 4.26
C ALA A 201 3.89 -30.08 4.35
N VAL A 202 4.50 -31.22 4.06
CA VAL A 202 5.98 -31.36 4.04
C VAL A 202 6.52 -31.33 2.60
N THR A 203 5.81 -31.95 1.66
CA THR A 203 6.26 -32.13 0.27
C THR A 203 5.29 -31.58 -0.77
N ASP A 204 4.03 -31.33 -0.38
CA ASP A 204 2.98 -30.99 -1.32
C ASP A 204 3.05 -29.50 -1.69
N ILE A 205 3.14 -29.21 -2.97
CA ILE A 205 3.08 -27.88 -3.54
C ILE A 205 1.70 -27.70 -4.17
N ALA A 206 0.87 -26.83 -3.59
CA ALA A 206 -0.47 -26.58 -4.10
C ALA A 206 -0.45 -25.79 -5.42
N LYS A 207 0.51 -24.86 -5.54
CA LYS A 207 0.65 -24.01 -6.71
C LYS A 207 2.10 -23.54 -6.85
N THR A 208 2.57 -23.44 -8.10
CA THR A 208 3.80 -22.73 -8.43
C THR A 208 3.44 -21.51 -9.27
N VAL A 209 3.92 -20.36 -8.87
CA VAL A 209 3.79 -19.09 -9.61
C VAL A 209 5.19 -18.73 -10.09
N ILE A 210 5.33 -18.57 -11.40
CA ILE A 210 6.56 -18.07 -12.02
C ILE A 210 6.29 -16.63 -12.39
N VAL A 211 7.11 -15.73 -11.87
CA VAL A 211 7.00 -14.28 -12.07
C VAL A 211 8.16 -13.87 -12.95
N SER A 212 7.87 -13.40 -14.14
CA SER A 212 8.88 -12.91 -15.08
C SER A 212 9.52 -11.61 -14.56
N GLU A 213 10.64 -11.27 -15.14
CA GLU A 213 11.33 -10.01 -14.87
C GLU A 213 10.44 -8.79 -15.16
N GLU A 214 9.66 -8.85 -16.24
CA GLU A 214 8.72 -7.81 -16.64
C GLU A 214 7.64 -7.61 -15.57
N GLU A 215 7.00 -8.71 -15.13
CA GLU A 215 6.00 -8.66 -14.04
C GLU A 215 6.59 -8.16 -12.71
N MET A 216 7.85 -8.50 -12.40
CA MET A 216 8.54 -7.97 -11.21
C MET A 216 8.77 -6.45 -11.29
N HIS A 217 8.99 -5.91 -12.50
CA HIS A 217 9.11 -4.46 -12.71
C HIS A 217 7.77 -3.73 -12.75
N GLU A 218 6.71 -4.38 -13.24
CA GLU A 218 5.37 -3.79 -13.30
C GLU A 218 4.77 -3.54 -11.91
N GLY A 219 4.99 -4.44 -10.95
CA GLY A 219 4.41 -4.25 -9.62
C GLY A 219 4.68 -5.37 -8.62
N ALA A 220 4.01 -5.27 -7.49
CA ALA A 220 4.02 -6.30 -6.48
C ALA A 220 3.09 -7.47 -6.87
N ILE A 221 3.52 -8.68 -6.55
CA ILE A 221 2.82 -9.92 -6.86
C ILE A 221 1.79 -10.19 -5.76
N VAL A 222 0.52 -10.24 -6.10
CA VAL A 222 -0.56 -10.55 -5.15
C VAL A 222 -0.77 -12.06 -5.07
N LEU A 223 -0.68 -12.61 -3.86
CA LEU A 223 -1.02 -13.99 -3.55
C LEU A 223 -2.24 -14.03 -2.63
N ASP A 224 -3.34 -14.56 -3.16
CA ASP A 224 -4.64 -14.68 -2.50
C ASP A 224 -5.17 -16.12 -2.66
N GLN A 225 -5.01 -16.94 -1.64
CA GLN A 225 -5.49 -18.33 -1.60
C GLN A 225 -6.50 -18.51 -0.48
N GLU A 226 -7.43 -19.45 -0.65
CA GLU A 226 -8.48 -19.73 0.35
C GLU A 226 -8.04 -20.66 1.49
N MET A 227 -6.74 -20.80 1.69
CA MET A 227 -6.14 -21.61 2.76
C MET A 227 -4.98 -20.85 3.41
N THR A 228 -4.59 -21.24 4.61
CA THR A 228 -3.32 -20.84 5.21
C THR A 228 -2.19 -21.63 4.55
N TYR A 229 -1.12 -20.95 4.17
CA TYR A 229 0.00 -21.55 3.43
C TYR A 229 1.32 -20.85 3.73
N MET A 230 2.39 -21.53 3.32
CA MET A 230 3.75 -20.96 3.30
C MET A 230 4.16 -20.69 1.85
N ILE A 231 4.94 -19.65 1.62
CA ILE A 231 5.55 -19.33 0.33
C ILE A 231 7.04 -19.60 0.43
N SER A 232 7.54 -20.52 -0.39
CA SER A 232 8.98 -20.70 -0.62
C SER A 232 9.37 -19.94 -1.89
N ALA A 233 10.29 -18.98 -1.77
CA ALA A 233 10.75 -18.15 -2.87
C ALA A 233 12.12 -18.63 -3.38
N THR A 234 12.27 -18.70 -4.70
CA THR A 234 13.52 -19.05 -5.40
C THR A 234 13.72 -18.06 -6.54
N LEU A 235 14.88 -17.44 -6.64
CA LEU A 235 15.25 -16.71 -7.84
C LEU A 235 16.01 -17.63 -8.79
N GLU A 236 15.54 -17.72 -10.01
CA GLU A 236 16.19 -18.45 -11.09
C GLU A 236 16.83 -17.45 -12.06
N ALA A 237 17.96 -17.83 -12.65
CA ALA A 237 18.64 -17.00 -13.63
C ALA A 237 19.16 -17.81 -14.81
N LYS A 238 19.41 -17.11 -15.93
CA LYS A 238 20.13 -17.61 -17.11
C LYS A 238 20.98 -16.49 -17.73
N GLY A 239 21.93 -16.88 -18.61
CA GLY A 239 22.86 -15.92 -19.22
C GLY A 239 24.12 -15.75 -18.39
N LYS A 240 24.70 -14.57 -18.42
CA LYS A 240 25.91 -14.20 -17.67
C LYS A 240 25.88 -12.72 -17.30
N GLY A 241 26.66 -12.33 -16.31
CA GLY A 241 26.80 -10.92 -15.93
C GLY A 241 26.61 -10.73 -14.42
N ARG A 242 26.27 -9.50 -14.07
CA ARG A 242 25.99 -9.09 -12.68
C ARG A 242 24.48 -9.09 -12.41
N LEU A 243 24.12 -9.69 -11.29
CA LEU A 243 22.76 -9.65 -10.72
C LEU A 243 22.88 -9.23 -9.26
N THR A 244 22.24 -8.14 -8.90
CA THR A 244 22.18 -7.62 -7.53
C THR A 244 20.78 -7.85 -6.98
N VAL A 245 20.68 -8.41 -5.78
CA VAL A 245 19.42 -8.79 -5.12
C VAL A 245 19.37 -8.14 -3.76
N GLY A 246 18.36 -7.33 -3.52
CA GLY A 246 18.07 -6.70 -2.25
C GLY A 246 17.09 -7.49 -1.40
N ASN A 247 16.20 -6.79 -0.72
CA ASN A 247 15.18 -7.40 0.13
C ASN A 247 14.04 -8.01 -0.71
N LEU A 248 13.49 -9.11 -0.22
CA LEU A 248 12.19 -9.62 -0.66
C LEU A 248 11.14 -9.17 0.37
N HIS A 249 10.35 -8.19 0.01
CA HIS A 249 9.34 -7.60 0.87
C HIS A 249 8.00 -8.31 0.78
N GLN A 250 7.22 -8.19 1.83
CA GLN A 250 5.83 -8.62 1.90
C GLN A 250 5.00 -7.61 2.70
N ARG A 251 3.74 -7.42 2.29
CA ARG A 251 2.75 -6.69 3.08
C ARG A 251 1.36 -7.27 2.85
N TRP A 252 0.44 -7.08 3.80
CA TRP A 252 -0.96 -7.37 3.56
C TRP A 252 -1.49 -6.46 2.47
N THR A 253 -2.09 -7.06 1.45
CA THR A 253 -2.60 -6.29 0.32
C THR A 253 -3.96 -5.66 0.64
N ARG A 254 -4.12 -4.41 0.24
CA ARG A 254 -5.42 -3.74 0.09
C ARG A 254 -5.84 -3.69 -1.38
N PHE A 255 -5.18 -4.50 -2.22
CA PHE A 255 -5.36 -4.50 -3.67
C PHE A 255 -5.15 -3.09 -4.24
N GLN A 256 -6.09 -2.61 -5.07
CA GLN A 256 -6.04 -1.26 -5.64
C GLN A 256 -6.44 -0.13 -4.68
N PHE A 257 -6.89 -0.44 -3.46
CA PHE A 257 -7.43 0.56 -2.54
C PHE A 257 -6.40 1.24 -1.65
N GLY A 258 -5.15 0.85 -1.76
CA GLY A 258 -4.05 1.50 -1.05
C GLY A 258 -2.96 0.56 -0.57
N LYS A 259 -1.94 1.14 0.06
CA LYS A 259 -0.79 0.43 0.64
C LYS A 259 -0.72 0.74 2.13
N TYR A 260 -0.74 -0.29 2.99
CA TYR A 260 -0.83 -0.22 4.44
C TYR A 260 -2.13 0.42 4.95
N LEU A 261 -2.53 1.56 4.41
CA LEU A 261 -3.78 2.26 4.69
C LEU A 261 -4.60 2.40 3.39
N LEU A 262 -5.91 2.55 3.50
CA LEU A 262 -6.74 2.92 2.35
C LEU A 262 -6.26 4.29 1.85
N GLY A 263 -6.03 4.42 0.55
CA GLY A 263 -5.46 5.63 -0.05
C GLY A 263 -3.94 5.78 0.09
N GLY A 264 -3.25 4.87 0.78
CA GLY A 264 -1.79 4.87 0.80
C GLY A 264 -1.18 4.57 -0.56
N GLY A 265 -0.08 5.26 -0.90
CA GLY A 265 0.64 5.12 -2.16
C GLY A 265 2.08 4.67 -1.97
N ILE A 266 2.74 4.40 -3.06
CA ILE A 266 4.17 4.05 -3.13
C ILE A 266 4.88 4.90 -4.18
N LEU A 267 6.15 5.17 -3.91
CA LEU A 267 7.15 5.62 -4.87
C LEU A 267 8.16 4.50 -5.05
N HIS A 268 8.61 4.24 -6.23
CA HIS A 268 9.61 3.21 -6.48
C HIS A 268 10.63 3.66 -7.53
N ASP A 269 11.83 3.11 -7.45
CA ASP A 269 12.88 3.29 -8.43
C ASP A 269 13.03 2.06 -9.36
N LYS A 270 14.03 2.10 -10.24
CA LYS A 270 14.36 1.00 -11.16
C LYS A 270 14.77 -0.28 -10.45
N ARG A 271 15.29 -0.18 -9.23
CA ARG A 271 15.68 -1.32 -8.39
C ARG A 271 14.52 -1.92 -7.61
N ARG A 272 13.32 -1.39 -7.81
CA ARG A 272 12.11 -1.73 -7.03
C ARG A 272 12.23 -1.43 -5.54
N GLN A 273 13.14 -0.52 -5.16
CA GLN A 273 13.13 0.07 -3.83
C GLN A 273 11.91 0.97 -3.69
N GLU A 274 11.22 0.90 -2.55
CA GLU A 274 9.99 1.64 -2.34
C GLU A 274 10.10 2.63 -1.17
N LEU A 275 9.48 3.80 -1.34
CA LEU A 275 9.04 4.69 -0.27
C LEU A 275 7.52 4.68 -0.24
N ASN A 276 6.94 4.69 0.96
CA ASN A 276 5.49 4.72 1.10
C ASN A 276 5.04 6.12 1.51
N TYR A 277 3.89 6.55 1.00
CA TYR A 277 3.25 7.78 1.43
C TYR A 277 1.76 7.58 1.70
N PHE A 278 1.20 8.41 2.56
CA PHE A 278 -0.23 8.45 2.84
C PHE A 278 -0.68 9.88 3.09
N PHE A 279 -1.67 10.33 2.35
CA PHE A 279 -2.29 11.63 2.52
C PHE A 279 -3.62 11.50 3.27
N HIS A 280 -3.87 12.41 4.22
CA HIS A 280 -5.16 12.55 4.86
C HIS A 280 -5.65 13.99 4.69
N PRO A 281 -6.89 14.18 4.18
CA PRO A 281 -7.39 15.51 3.83
C PRO A 281 -7.70 16.42 5.03
N GLY A 282 -7.82 15.87 6.24
CA GLY A 282 -8.15 16.64 7.44
C GLY A 282 -9.45 17.45 7.28
N ASP A 283 -9.42 18.67 7.78
CA ASP A 283 -10.52 19.66 7.64
C ASP A 283 -10.39 20.53 6.37
N PHE A 284 -9.43 20.19 5.49
CA PHE A 284 -9.13 20.93 4.25
C PHE A 284 -8.62 22.36 4.48
N LYS A 285 -8.15 22.69 5.68
CA LYS A 285 -7.61 24.01 6.03
C LYS A 285 -6.11 23.92 6.35
N PRO A 286 -5.34 24.97 6.07
CA PRO A 286 -3.92 24.98 6.39
C PRO A 286 -3.64 24.80 7.90
N PRO A 287 -2.47 24.24 8.23
CA PRO A 287 -1.35 23.87 7.33
C PRO A 287 -1.48 22.45 6.77
N LEU A 288 -0.75 22.15 5.67
CA LEU A 288 -0.37 20.79 5.32
C LEU A 288 0.82 20.38 6.19
N SER A 289 0.66 19.36 7.00
CA SER A 289 1.73 18.83 7.85
C SER A 289 2.34 17.57 7.25
N VAL A 290 3.60 17.63 6.81
CA VAL A 290 4.36 16.48 6.30
C VAL A 290 5.16 15.87 7.44
N TYR A 291 4.97 14.57 7.68
CA TYR A 291 5.69 13.83 8.69
C TYR A 291 6.52 12.70 8.09
N PHE A 292 7.82 12.75 8.32
CA PHE A 292 8.75 11.69 7.96
C PHE A 292 8.95 10.76 9.17
N ALA A 293 8.57 9.49 9.01
CA ALA A 293 8.70 8.50 10.07
C ALA A 293 10.16 8.23 10.46
N GLY A 294 10.38 7.94 11.72
CA GLY A 294 11.63 7.36 12.20
C GLY A 294 11.76 5.89 11.77
N PHE A 295 12.89 5.27 12.12
CA PHE A 295 13.06 3.84 11.91
C PHE A 295 12.06 3.02 12.72
N ARG A 296 11.47 2.03 12.06
CA ARG A 296 10.61 1.02 12.71
C ARG A 296 10.98 -0.38 12.22
N PRO A 297 11.04 -1.37 13.12
CA PRO A 297 11.24 -2.76 12.73
C PRO A 297 10.11 -3.29 11.84
N ALA A 298 8.85 -2.92 12.14
CA ALA A 298 7.68 -3.27 11.35
C ALA A 298 7.43 -2.20 10.27
N GLU A 299 7.24 -2.61 9.04
CA GLU A 299 6.90 -1.71 7.94
C GLU A 299 5.48 -1.14 8.09
N GLY A 300 5.29 0.06 7.63
CA GLY A 300 4.03 0.79 7.70
C GLY A 300 4.21 2.25 8.14
N PHE A 301 3.09 2.96 8.29
CA PHE A 301 3.10 4.37 8.67
C PHE A 301 3.15 4.55 10.19
N GLU A 302 4.08 5.37 10.64
CA GLU A 302 4.13 5.92 11.99
C GLU A 302 3.36 7.24 12.05
N GLY A 303 2.93 7.64 13.25
CA GLY A 303 2.37 8.97 13.48
C GLY A 303 0.92 9.18 13.03
N TYR A 304 0.25 8.18 12.41
CA TYR A 304 -1.10 8.35 11.89
C TYR A 304 -2.09 8.93 12.92
N TRP A 305 -2.16 8.36 14.11
CA TRP A 305 -3.10 8.83 15.14
C TRP A 305 -2.74 10.19 15.72
N MET A 306 -1.43 10.47 15.86
CA MET A 306 -0.92 11.77 16.29
C MET A 306 -1.32 12.85 15.28
N MET A 307 -1.02 12.64 14.00
CA MET A 307 -1.32 13.61 12.95
C MET A 307 -2.84 13.79 12.77
N ARG A 308 -3.60 12.70 12.80
CA ARG A 308 -5.06 12.76 12.71
C ARG A 308 -5.70 13.57 13.85
N SER A 309 -5.13 13.52 15.07
CA SER A 309 -5.65 14.28 16.21
C SER A 309 -5.51 15.80 16.05
N MET A 310 -4.66 16.28 15.13
CA MET A 310 -4.51 17.70 14.83
C MET A 310 -5.68 18.26 14.00
N GLY A 311 -6.41 17.38 13.30
CA GLY A 311 -7.57 17.74 12.47
C GLY A 311 -7.23 18.35 11.11
N THR A 312 -6.01 18.85 10.88
CA THR A 312 -5.57 19.47 9.63
C THR A 312 -5.10 18.42 8.59
N PRO A 313 -4.96 18.79 7.32
CA PRO A 313 -4.36 17.92 6.31
C PRO A 313 -2.95 17.47 6.69
N PHE A 314 -2.64 16.21 6.41
CA PHE A 314 -1.29 15.70 6.63
C PHE A 314 -0.85 14.68 5.60
N LEU A 315 0.46 14.59 5.40
CA LEU A 315 1.14 13.64 4.53
C LEU A 315 2.18 12.88 5.35
N LEU A 316 2.06 11.56 5.39
CA LEU A 316 3.02 10.67 6.03
C LEU A 316 3.94 10.06 5.00
N PHE A 317 5.23 9.99 5.29
CA PHE A 317 6.18 9.18 4.56
C PHE A 317 6.76 8.08 5.45
N SER A 318 7.06 6.92 4.85
CA SER A 318 7.73 5.80 5.51
C SER A 318 8.77 5.19 4.57
N ASP A 319 9.97 4.94 5.11
CA ASP A 319 11.08 4.32 4.39
C ASP A 319 11.32 2.90 4.91
N PRO A 320 10.83 1.85 4.22
CA PRO A 320 11.00 0.47 4.64
C PRO A 320 12.32 -0.15 4.19
N ARG A 321 13.19 0.59 3.48
CA ARG A 321 14.43 0.04 2.94
C ARG A 321 15.46 -0.20 4.02
N LEU A 322 16.37 -1.14 3.77
CA LEU A 322 17.47 -1.52 4.67
C LEU A 322 17.00 -1.98 6.07
N LEU A 323 17.95 -2.22 6.95
CA LEU A 323 17.71 -2.50 8.38
C LEU A 323 17.76 -1.20 9.20
N GLY A 324 17.30 -0.15 8.85
CA GLY A 324 17.35 1.12 9.58
C GLY A 324 16.87 2.26 8.73
N GLY A 325 16.33 1.96 7.56
CA GLY A 325 15.95 2.93 6.56
C GLY A 325 17.15 3.50 5.79
N ALA A 326 16.86 4.20 4.71
CA ALA A 326 17.84 4.90 3.88
C ALA A 326 17.66 6.43 3.94
N PHE A 327 17.08 6.93 5.01
CA PHE A 327 16.86 8.35 5.28
C PHE A 327 16.09 9.08 4.17
N TYR A 328 15.24 8.34 3.43
CA TYR A 328 14.44 8.84 2.30
C TYR A 328 15.30 9.34 1.13
N MET A 329 16.55 8.93 1.09
CA MET A 329 17.53 9.22 0.04
C MET A 329 17.74 7.97 -0.84
N GLY A 330 18.45 8.10 -1.93
CA GLY A 330 18.93 6.95 -2.70
C GLY A 330 19.00 7.18 -4.19
N SER A 331 17.92 7.06 -4.91
CA SER A 331 17.87 7.36 -6.35
C SER A 331 17.19 8.69 -6.62
N ASP A 332 17.54 9.32 -7.74
CA ASP A 332 16.90 10.55 -8.17
C ASP A 332 15.38 10.36 -8.34
N GLU A 333 14.97 9.16 -8.79
CA GLU A 333 13.54 8.84 -8.96
C GLU A 333 12.78 8.87 -7.62
N LEU A 334 13.34 8.32 -6.55
CA LEU A 334 12.70 8.33 -5.22
C LEU A 334 12.67 9.73 -4.62
N GLU A 335 13.80 10.47 -4.71
CA GLU A 335 13.89 11.80 -4.15
C GLU A 335 12.99 12.78 -4.89
N GLN A 336 12.95 12.72 -6.23
CA GLN A 336 12.04 13.52 -7.02
C GLN A 336 10.58 13.13 -6.74
N GLY A 337 10.31 11.85 -6.60
CA GLY A 337 8.98 11.35 -6.24
C GLY A 337 8.46 11.90 -4.90
N VAL A 338 9.34 12.07 -3.89
CA VAL A 338 8.98 12.74 -2.63
C VAL A 338 8.61 14.21 -2.88
N ARG A 339 9.43 14.94 -3.66
CA ARG A 339 9.16 16.35 -4.01
C ARG A 339 7.84 16.50 -4.75
N ASP A 340 7.64 15.69 -5.78
CA ASP A 340 6.42 15.71 -6.61
C ASP A 340 5.17 15.38 -5.78
N THR A 341 5.29 14.44 -4.85
CA THR A 341 4.17 14.07 -3.96
C THR A 341 3.79 15.23 -3.04
N ILE A 342 4.77 15.91 -2.44
CA ILE A 342 4.52 17.07 -1.58
C ILE A 342 3.87 18.19 -2.40
N GLN A 343 4.43 18.52 -3.58
CA GLN A 343 3.89 19.56 -4.45
C GLN A 343 2.47 19.21 -4.91
N HIS A 344 2.24 17.96 -5.32
CA HIS A 344 0.91 17.49 -5.72
C HIS A 344 -0.16 17.77 -4.64
N TYR A 345 0.13 17.49 -3.35
CA TYR A 345 -0.85 17.72 -2.29
C TYR A 345 -0.96 19.18 -1.87
N LEU A 346 0.07 20.00 -2.04
CA LEU A 346 -0.05 21.46 -1.93
C LEU A 346 -1.04 21.98 -2.99
N ASP A 347 -0.85 21.59 -4.25
CA ASP A 347 -1.73 21.98 -5.36
C ASP A 347 -3.16 21.44 -5.17
N TYR A 348 -3.29 20.18 -4.72
CA TYR A 348 -4.58 19.55 -4.40
C TYR A 348 -5.37 20.33 -3.35
N LEU A 349 -4.70 20.85 -2.34
CA LEU A 349 -5.32 21.64 -1.27
C LEU A 349 -5.48 23.13 -1.65
N GLY A 350 -4.71 23.61 -2.64
CA GLY A 350 -4.62 25.01 -3.00
C GLY A 350 -3.78 25.81 -1.99
N PHE A 351 -2.77 25.20 -1.40
CA PHE A 351 -1.89 25.80 -0.40
C PHE A 351 -0.57 26.24 -1.02
N ASP A 352 0.07 27.21 -0.38
CA ASP A 352 1.43 27.62 -0.68
C ASP A 352 2.44 27.15 0.37
N GLN A 353 3.72 27.45 0.16
CA GLN A 353 4.82 27.04 1.04
C GLN A 353 4.70 27.61 2.46
N ASN A 354 4.08 28.80 2.65
CA ASN A 354 3.84 29.37 3.96
C ASN A 354 2.78 28.61 4.78
N GLN A 355 2.10 27.68 4.14
CA GLN A 355 1.07 26.81 4.72
C GLN A 355 1.55 25.36 4.86
N LEU A 356 2.86 25.13 4.71
CA LEU A 356 3.51 23.83 4.80
C LEU A 356 4.33 23.73 6.09
N ILE A 357 4.23 22.61 6.79
CA ILE A 357 5.04 22.29 7.97
C ILE A 357 5.69 20.93 7.74
N PHE A 358 7.01 20.85 7.92
CA PHE A 358 7.71 19.58 7.94
C PHE A 358 7.97 19.14 9.37
N SER A 359 7.89 17.83 9.60
CA SER A 359 8.18 17.25 10.89
C SER A 359 8.80 15.85 10.76
N GLY A 360 9.64 15.51 11.73
CA GLY A 360 10.29 14.21 11.77
C GLY A 360 10.96 13.90 13.10
N MET A 361 11.10 12.61 13.37
CA MET A 361 11.77 12.14 14.58
C MET A 361 12.86 11.13 14.22
N SER A 362 14.02 11.19 14.90
CA SER A 362 15.15 10.28 14.66
C SER A 362 15.57 10.32 13.18
N MET A 363 15.52 9.20 12.45
CA MET A 363 15.80 9.14 11.01
C MET A 363 15.01 10.17 10.20
N GLY A 364 13.75 10.42 10.55
CA GLY A 364 12.87 11.38 9.86
C GLY A 364 13.28 12.84 10.00
N THR A 365 14.24 13.17 10.89
CA THR A 365 14.76 14.54 11.01
C THR A 365 15.59 14.94 9.79
N TYR A 366 16.33 14.00 9.22
CA TYR A 366 17.15 14.27 8.04
C TYR A 366 16.33 14.71 6.83
N PRO A 367 15.33 13.93 6.35
CA PRO A 367 14.51 14.35 5.23
C PRO A 367 13.72 15.64 5.51
N SER A 368 13.28 15.88 6.75
CA SER A 368 12.60 17.12 7.11
C SER A 368 13.48 18.37 6.85
N LEU A 369 14.78 18.25 7.12
CA LEU A 369 15.74 19.32 6.85
C LEU A 369 16.14 19.36 5.36
N TYR A 370 16.40 18.19 4.76
CA TYR A 370 16.85 18.06 3.40
C TYR A 370 15.82 18.60 2.39
N TYR A 371 14.60 18.07 2.42
CA TYR A 371 13.50 18.58 1.58
C TYR A 371 13.01 19.96 2.04
N GLY A 372 13.20 20.29 3.32
CA GLY A 372 12.91 21.61 3.84
C GLY A 372 13.74 22.72 3.20
N ALA A 373 14.97 22.43 2.77
CA ALA A 373 15.80 23.37 2.04
C ALA A 373 15.25 23.69 0.63
N ASP A 374 14.53 22.73 0.02
CA ASP A 374 13.93 22.90 -1.31
C ASP A 374 12.58 23.64 -1.24
N PHE A 375 11.77 23.34 -0.22
CA PHE A 375 10.40 23.85 -0.09
C PHE A 375 10.28 25.14 0.72
N GLU A 376 11.28 25.50 1.53
CA GLU A 376 11.25 26.65 2.44
C GLU A 376 9.92 26.75 3.22
N PRO A 377 9.52 25.68 3.97
CA PRO A 377 8.22 25.61 4.61
C PRO A 377 8.09 26.64 5.73
N HIS A 378 6.85 26.94 6.18
CA HIS A 378 6.59 27.83 7.30
C HIS A 378 7.35 27.42 8.57
N ALA A 379 7.44 26.11 8.84
CA ALA A 379 8.18 25.59 10.01
C ALA A 379 8.73 24.18 9.73
N ILE A 380 9.84 23.87 10.41
CA ILE A 380 10.41 22.52 10.48
C ILE A 380 10.48 22.12 11.97
N ILE A 381 9.81 21.04 12.34
CA ILE A 381 9.72 20.54 13.72
C ILE A 381 10.43 19.17 13.78
N VAL A 382 11.59 19.13 14.35
CA VAL A 382 12.40 17.90 14.45
C VAL A 382 12.68 17.51 15.90
N ALA A 383 12.66 16.21 16.17
CA ALA A 383 12.92 15.65 17.48
C ALA A 383 13.97 14.53 17.42
N LYS A 384 14.89 14.51 18.36
CA LYS A 384 15.98 13.52 18.46
C LYS A 384 16.78 13.39 17.14
N PRO A 385 17.36 14.48 16.64
CA PRO A 385 18.18 14.40 15.44
C PRO A 385 19.34 13.44 15.66
N LEU A 386 19.65 12.68 14.60
CA LEU A 386 20.88 11.90 14.55
C LEU A 386 22.01 12.87 14.18
N THR A 387 22.95 13.07 15.09
CA THR A 387 24.14 13.93 14.93
C THR A 387 25.38 13.09 14.67
#